data_3123d40450f0e589a37fd69b5b17412e
#
_entry.id   3123d40450f0e589a37fd69b5b17412e
#
_cell.length_a   1.000
_cell.length_b   1.000
_cell.length_c   1.000
_cell.angle_alpha   90.00
_cell.angle_beta   90.00
_cell.angle_gamma   90.00
#
_symmetry.space_group_name_H-M   'P 1'
#
loop_
_entity.id
_entity.type
_entity.pdbx_description
1 polymer ?
#
loop_
_entity_poly.entity_id
_entity_poly.type
_entity_poly.pdbx_seq_one_letter_code
_entity_poly.pdbx_strand_id
1 'polypeptide(L)'
;MINEQHILLVEDDESLQELILKLLKNNKYIVSRAYNIKEAQKLIKLYIFDLIILDVMLPDSTGLDFYRDCIKDRISTPVIFLSALSDVDDRVIGLELGADDYVGKPFDSRELILKIKKNILR
;
A
#
# COMPACT_ATOMS: atom_id res chain seq x y z
N MET A 1 -13.82 -16.56 -16.34
CA MET A 1 -14.16 -15.34 -15.57
C MET A 1 -12.89 -14.75 -14.97
N ILE A 2 -12.70 -13.46 -15.17
CA ILE A 2 -11.53 -12.78 -14.64
C ILE A 2 -11.92 -12.20 -13.27
N ASN A 3 -11.21 -12.61 -12.22
CA ASN A 3 -11.37 -12.01 -10.91
C ASN A 3 -10.55 -10.74 -10.88
N GLU A 4 -11.21 -9.61 -10.89
CA GLU A 4 -10.53 -8.33 -10.74
C GLU A 4 -10.18 -8.12 -9.28
N GLN A 5 -8.89 -7.89 -9.02
CA GLN A 5 -8.40 -7.71 -7.67
C GLN A 5 -8.39 -6.24 -7.32
N HIS A 6 -8.78 -5.95 -6.09
CA HIS A 6 -9.00 -4.58 -5.60
C HIS A 6 -7.86 -4.16 -4.68
N ILE A 7 -7.17 -3.09 -5.05
CA ILE A 7 -6.03 -2.56 -4.32
C ILE A 7 -6.40 -1.21 -3.72
N LEU A 8 -6.05 -1.02 -2.45
CA LEU A 8 -6.13 0.28 -1.79
C LEU A 8 -4.78 0.96 -1.90
N LEU A 9 -4.75 2.17 -2.46
CA LEU A 9 -3.55 2.98 -2.61
C LEU A 9 -3.65 4.19 -1.68
N VAL A 10 -2.78 4.25 -0.67
CA VAL A 10 -2.74 5.34 0.30
C VAL A 10 -1.45 6.14 0.10
N GLU A 11 -1.58 7.31 -0.50
CA GLU A 11 -0.47 8.17 -0.89
C GLU A 11 -0.94 9.61 -0.98
N ASP A 12 -0.28 10.54 -0.30
CA ASP A 12 -0.69 11.96 -0.30
C ASP A 12 -0.14 12.77 -1.48
N ASP A 13 0.95 12.32 -2.11
CA ASP A 13 1.50 13.00 -3.28
C ASP A 13 0.64 12.69 -4.49
N GLU A 14 -0.04 13.71 -5.02
CA GLU A 14 -0.98 13.53 -6.12
C GLU A 14 -0.32 13.00 -7.39
N SER A 15 0.86 13.51 -7.73
CA SER A 15 1.58 13.06 -8.92
C SER A 15 1.99 11.60 -8.82
N LEU A 16 2.51 11.21 -7.67
CA LEU A 16 2.91 9.82 -7.44
C LEU A 16 1.69 8.90 -7.42
N GLN A 17 0.60 9.33 -6.80
CA GLN A 17 -0.63 8.56 -6.78
C GLN A 17 -1.15 8.31 -8.18
N GLU A 18 -1.16 9.34 -9.04
CA GLU A 18 -1.60 9.20 -10.43
C GLU A 18 -0.71 8.24 -11.22
N LEU A 19 0.60 8.31 -11.00
CA LEU A 19 1.55 7.41 -11.67
C LEU A 19 1.28 5.95 -11.28
N ILE A 20 1.14 5.68 -9.99
CA ILE A 20 0.86 4.34 -9.51
C ILE A 20 -0.51 3.86 -9.98
N LEU A 21 -1.51 4.74 -9.95
CA LEU A 21 -2.85 4.42 -10.44
C LEU A 21 -2.83 3.91 -11.87
N LYS A 22 -2.13 4.63 -12.77
CA LYS A 22 -2.01 4.21 -14.17
C LYS A 22 -1.34 2.86 -14.30
N LEU A 23 -0.29 2.65 -13.53
CA LEU A 23 0.46 1.39 -13.53
C LEU A 23 -0.44 0.22 -13.11
N LEU A 24 -1.22 0.40 -12.06
CA LEU A 24 -2.11 -0.63 -11.55
C LEU A 24 -3.26 -0.92 -12.53
N LYS A 25 -3.86 0.13 -13.09
CA LYS A 25 -4.93 -0.05 -14.08
C LYS A 25 -4.43 -0.76 -15.34
N ASN A 26 -3.21 -0.46 -15.78
CA ASN A 26 -2.61 -1.14 -16.93
C ASN A 26 -2.41 -2.63 -16.67
N ASN A 27 -2.30 -3.02 -15.41
CA ASN A 27 -2.17 -4.41 -14.99
C ASN A 27 -3.51 -5.02 -14.55
N LYS A 28 -4.63 -4.37 -14.89
CA LYS A 28 -6.00 -4.87 -14.72
C LYS A 28 -6.47 -4.93 -13.27
N TYR A 29 -5.90 -4.12 -12.39
CA TYR A 29 -6.38 -4.00 -11.02
C TYR A 29 -7.46 -2.92 -10.91
N ILE A 30 -8.40 -3.14 -9.99
CA ILE A 30 -9.32 -2.10 -9.52
C ILE A 30 -8.64 -1.38 -8.38
N VAL A 31 -8.72 -0.05 -8.36
CA VAL A 31 -7.98 0.75 -7.38
C VAL A 31 -8.92 1.72 -6.67
N SER A 32 -8.89 1.70 -5.34
CA SER A 32 -9.46 2.76 -4.51
C SER A 32 -8.32 3.61 -3.97
N ARG A 33 -8.51 4.92 -3.94
CA ARG A 33 -7.46 5.87 -3.57
C ARG A 33 -7.79 6.58 -2.27
N ALA A 34 -6.77 6.76 -1.43
CA ALA A 34 -6.85 7.59 -0.23
C ALA A 34 -5.63 8.50 -0.18
N TYR A 35 -5.82 9.75 0.23
CA TYR A 35 -4.74 10.74 0.34
C TYR A 35 -4.24 10.88 1.77
N ASN A 36 -4.92 10.27 2.73
CA ASN A 36 -4.57 10.32 4.14
C ASN A 36 -5.16 9.11 4.85
N ILE A 37 -4.83 8.98 6.14
CA ILE A 37 -5.25 7.85 6.94
C ILE A 37 -6.76 7.86 7.18
N LYS A 38 -7.34 9.03 7.39
CA LYS A 38 -8.78 9.15 7.63
C LYS A 38 -9.58 8.58 6.45
N GLU A 39 -9.19 8.91 5.22
CA GLU A 39 -9.83 8.34 4.03
C GLU A 39 -9.61 6.84 3.93
N ALA A 40 -8.39 6.39 4.22
CA ALA A 40 -8.05 4.97 4.18
C ALA A 40 -8.90 4.18 5.19
N GLN A 41 -9.09 4.71 6.39
CA GLN A 41 -9.92 4.07 7.41
C GLN A 41 -11.36 3.88 6.94
N LYS A 42 -11.93 4.88 6.28
CA LYS A 42 -13.29 4.77 5.73
C LYS A 42 -13.38 3.67 4.69
N LEU A 43 -12.40 3.60 3.80
CA LEU A 43 -12.40 2.61 2.72
C LEU A 43 -12.23 1.19 3.26
N ILE A 44 -11.39 1.00 4.26
CA ILE A 44 -11.17 -0.31 4.88
C ILE A 44 -12.46 -0.84 5.53
N LYS A 45 -13.29 0.06 6.05
CA LYS A 45 -14.58 -0.34 6.64
C LYS A 45 -15.60 -0.72 5.58
N LEU A 46 -15.49 -0.17 4.38
CA LEU A 46 -16.48 -0.37 3.31
C LEU A 46 -16.16 -1.56 2.40
N TYR A 47 -14.88 -1.86 2.20
CA TYR A 47 -14.43 -2.84 1.21
C TYR A 47 -13.42 -3.80 1.80
N ILE A 48 -13.38 -5.01 1.21
CA ILE A 48 -12.30 -5.96 1.44
C ILE A 48 -11.32 -5.79 0.28
N PHE A 49 -10.07 -5.50 0.61
CA PHE A 49 -9.02 -5.31 -0.39
C PHE A 49 -8.15 -6.55 -0.51
N ASP A 50 -7.63 -6.79 -1.70
CA ASP A 50 -6.69 -7.87 -1.95
C ASP A 50 -5.26 -7.49 -1.61
N LEU A 51 -4.98 -6.18 -1.57
CA LEU A 51 -3.67 -5.65 -1.21
C LEU A 51 -3.80 -4.17 -0.85
N ILE A 52 -2.98 -3.70 0.07
CA ILE A 52 -2.88 -2.29 0.42
C ILE A 52 -1.47 -1.80 0.12
N ILE A 53 -1.35 -0.72 -0.64
CA ILE A 53 -0.10 0.00 -0.83
C ILE A 53 -0.18 1.24 0.06
N LEU A 54 0.74 1.36 1.00
CA LEU A 54 0.65 2.33 2.09
C LEU A 54 1.95 3.11 2.22
N ASP A 55 1.87 4.42 2.00
CA ASP A 55 3.01 5.30 2.23
C ASP A 55 3.28 5.42 3.74
N VAL A 56 4.54 5.42 4.10
CA VAL A 56 4.95 5.63 5.50
C VAL A 56 4.66 7.06 5.95
N MET A 57 4.95 8.05 5.09
CA MET A 57 4.78 9.47 5.44
C MET A 57 3.46 10.01 4.90
N LEU A 58 2.49 10.20 5.79
CA LEU A 58 1.17 10.73 5.47
C LEU A 58 0.91 12.00 6.29
N PRO A 59 -0.01 12.90 5.83
CA PRO A 59 -0.16 14.20 6.48
C PRO A 59 -0.77 14.14 7.89
N ASP A 60 -1.60 13.15 8.17
CA ASP A 60 -2.32 13.07 9.46
C ASP A 60 -1.70 12.07 10.45
N SER A 61 -0.84 11.16 9.99
CA SER A 61 -0.10 10.23 10.85
C SER A 61 0.90 9.45 10.00
N THR A 62 1.68 8.55 10.60
CA THR A 62 2.55 7.68 9.83
C THR A 62 1.79 6.44 9.38
N GLY A 63 2.14 5.92 8.21
CA GLY A 63 1.59 4.66 7.73
C GLY A 63 1.94 3.50 8.66
N LEU A 64 3.09 3.57 9.33
CA LEU A 64 3.50 2.55 10.29
C LEU A 64 2.56 2.48 11.49
N ASP A 65 2.18 3.63 12.04
CA ASP A 65 1.23 3.69 13.16
C ASP A 65 -0.14 3.20 12.72
N PHE A 66 -0.59 3.60 11.54
CA PHE A 66 -1.84 3.15 10.98
C PHE A 66 -1.87 1.63 10.81
N TYR A 67 -0.79 1.06 10.27
CA TYR A 67 -0.67 -0.38 10.11
C TYR A 67 -0.74 -1.09 11.46
N ARG A 68 0.04 -0.64 12.43
CA ARG A 68 0.08 -1.25 13.76
C ARG A 68 -1.29 -1.20 14.45
N ASP A 69 -1.98 -0.07 14.38
CA ASP A 69 -3.17 0.16 15.18
C ASP A 69 -4.46 -0.29 14.49
N CYS A 70 -4.51 -0.27 13.16
CA CYS A 70 -5.75 -0.47 12.42
C CYS A 70 -5.75 -1.65 11.44
N ILE A 71 -4.59 -2.15 11.04
CA ILE A 71 -4.49 -3.22 10.04
C ILE A 71 -3.96 -4.51 10.64
N LYS A 72 -2.80 -4.44 11.27
CA LYS A 72 -2.14 -5.60 11.87
C LYS A 72 -3.09 -6.27 12.87
N ASP A 73 -3.21 -7.58 12.79
CA ASP A 73 -4.07 -8.40 13.65
C ASP A 73 -5.57 -8.15 13.51
N ARG A 74 -5.99 -7.22 12.63
CA ARG A 74 -7.41 -6.92 12.40
C ARG A 74 -7.92 -7.39 11.06
N ILE A 75 -7.06 -7.31 10.04
CA ILE A 75 -7.38 -7.80 8.71
C ILE A 75 -6.18 -8.59 8.17
N SER A 76 -6.47 -9.55 7.30
CA SER A 76 -5.43 -10.41 6.72
C SER A 76 -4.88 -9.90 5.40
N THR A 77 -5.34 -8.73 4.95
CA THR A 77 -4.92 -8.15 3.67
C THR A 77 -3.42 -7.86 3.69
N PRO A 78 -2.66 -8.31 2.68
CA PRO A 78 -1.24 -8.01 2.60
C PRO A 78 -0.99 -6.52 2.40
N VAL A 79 0.09 -6.01 2.98
CA VAL A 79 0.47 -4.60 2.93
C VAL A 79 1.88 -4.46 2.37
N ILE A 80 2.01 -3.60 1.36
CA ILE A 80 3.31 -3.17 0.85
C ILE A 80 3.49 -1.72 1.25
N PHE A 81 4.56 -1.42 1.98
CA PHE A 81 4.90 -0.04 2.33
C PHE A 81 5.67 0.64 1.21
N LEU A 82 5.38 1.93 1.00
CA LEU A 82 6.22 2.82 0.20
C LEU A 82 7.01 3.71 1.16
N SER A 83 8.31 3.80 0.98
CA SER A 83 9.17 4.58 1.86
C SER A 83 10.35 5.16 1.10
N ALA A 84 10.94 6.26 1.58
CA ALA A 84 12.16 6.78 1.00
C ALA A 84 13.27 5.74 1.11
N LEU A 85 14.06 5.59 0.03
CA LEU A 85 15.16 4.60 0.01
C LEU A 85 16.16 4.81 1.13
N SER A 86 16.36 6.07 1.54
CA SER A 86 17.31 6.42 2.60
C SER A 86 16.80 6.09 3.99
N ASP A 87 15.53 5.71 4.14
CA ASP A 87 14.94 5.51 5.45
C ASP A 87 15.00 4.05 5.88
N VAL A 88 16.17 3.63 6.33
CA VAL A 88 16.40 2.26 6.79
C VAL A 88 15.58 1.95 8.03
N ASP A 89 15.46 2.94 8.95
CA ASP A 89 14.74 2.74 10.20
C ASP A 89 13.26 2.43 9.93
N ASP A 90 12.62 3.13 9.01
CA ASP A 90 11.23 2.84 8.65
C ASP A 90 11.06 1.43 8.10
N ARG A 91 12.01 0.97 7.26
CA ARG A 91 11.95 -0.39 6.72
C ARG A 91 12.09 -1.43 7.81
N VAL A 92 13.02 -1.22 8.74
CA VAL A 92 13.23 -2.15 9.86
C VAL A 92 11.99 -2.23 10.74
N ILE A 93 11.40 -1.09 11.09
CA ILE A 93 10.18 -1.05 11.91
C ILE A 93 9.03 -1.76 11.19
N GLY A 94 8.84 -1.50 9.89
CA GLY A 94 7.80 -2.14 9.12
C GLY A 94 7.94 -3.66 9.06
N LEU A 95 9.16 -4.15 8.85
CA LEU A 95 9.43 -5.59 8.85
C LEU A 95 9.18 -6.21 10.23
N GLU A 96 9.58 -5.52 11.30
CA GLU A 96 9.32 -5.98 12.67
C GLU A 96 7.83 -6.03 12.96
N LEU A 97 7.04 -5.12 12.41
CA LEU A 97 5.59 -5.12 12.56
C LEU A 97 4.92 -6.24 11.76
N GLY A 98 5.63 -6.85 10.82
CA GLY A 98 5.11 -7.96 10.03
C GLY A 98 4.55 -7.54 8.66
N ALA A 99 4.98 -6.38 8.14
CA ALA A 99 4.63 -5.98 6.78
C ALA A 99 5.05 -7.05 5.77
N ASP A 100 4.25 -7.22 4.74
CA ASP A 100 4.52 -8.25 3.74
C ASP A 100 5.66 -7.88 2.81
N ASP A 101 5.81 -6.60 2.50
CA ASP A 101 6.89 -6.15 1.63
C ASP A 101 7.13 -4.64 1.76
N TYR A 102 8.19 -4.18 1.14
CA TYR A 102 8.63 -2.81 1.13
C TYR A 102 9.10 -2.41 -0.26
N VAL A 103 8.76 -1.20 -0.69
CA VAL A 103 9.26 -0.63 -1.94
C VAL A 103 9.81 0.76 -1.64
N GLY A 104 11.07 0.98 -2.00
CA GLY A 104 11.72 2.28 -1.79
C GLY A 104 11.37 3.29 -2.87
N LYS A 105 11.28 4.56 -2.49
CA LYS A 105 11.10 5.67 -3.43
C LYS A 105 12.44 6.31 -3.75
N PRO A 106 12.76 6.61 -4.99
CA PRO A 106 11.99 6.31 -6.21
C PRO A 106 12.01 4.83 -6.53
N PHE A 107 10.90 4.30 -7.03
CA PHE A 107 10.78 2.86 -7.29
C PHE A 107 10.86 2.55 -8.78
N ASP A 108 11.25 1.31 -9.08
CA ASP A 108 11.15 0.75 -10.43
C ASP A 108 9.76 0.15 -10.58
N SER A 109 9.04 0.54 -11.64
CA SER A 109 7.68 0.07 -11.90
C SER A 109 7.58 -1.45 -11.98
N ARG A 110 8.62 -2.09 -12.53
CA ARG A 110 8.66 -3.56 -12.65
C ARG A 110 8.77 -4.21 -11.28
N GLU A 111 9.58 -3.64 -10.39
CA GLU A 111 9.73 -4.14 -9.03
C GLU A 111 8.41 -4.06 -8.28
N LEU A 112 7.73 -2.91 -8.36
CA LEU A 112 6.45 -2.72 -7.69
C LEU A 112 5.43 -3.75 -8.16
N ILE A 113 5.28 -3.93 -9.46
CA ILE A 113 4.31 -4.87 -10.02
C ILE A 113 4.64 -6.32 -9.63
N LEU A 114 5.91 -6.70 -9.65
CA LEU A 114 6.30 -8.06 -9.25
C LEU A 114 5.97 -8.34 -7.78
N LYS A 115 6.22 -7.37 -6.91
CA LYS A 115 5.90 -7.50 -5.48
C LYS A 115 4.41 -7.55 -5.25
N ILE A 116 3.62 -6.77 -5.99
CA ILE A 116 2.17 -6.81 -5.91
C ILE A 116 1.66 -8.21 -6.29
N LYS A 117 2.08 -8.72 -7.43
CA LYS A 117 1.66 -10.05 -7.90
C LYS A 117 2.03 -11.15 -6.93
N LYS A 118 3.26 -11.10 -6.41
CA LYS A 118 3.73 -12.08 -5.44
C LYS A 118 2.87 -12.09 -4.18
N ASN A 119 2.50 -10.94 -3.66
CA ASN A 119 1.75 -10.85 -2.43
C ASN A 119 0.27 -11.17 -2.60
N ILE A 120 -0.31 -10.87 -3.75
CA ILE A 120 -1.71 -11.22 -4.04
C ILE A 120 -1.88 -12.72 -4.24
N LEU A 121 -0.89 -13.38 -4.84
CA LEU A 121 -0.98 -14.81 -5.15
C LEU A 121 -0.74 -15.74 -3.97
N ARG A 122 -0.32 -15.21 -2.85
CA ARG A 122 -0.08 -16.04 -1.65
C ARG A 122 -1.32 -16.76 -1.20
#